data_2c80973ab36e78df07aee496e3cb38d7
#
_entry.id   2c80973ab36e78df07aee496e3cb38d7
#
_cell.length_a   1.000
_cell.length_b   1.000
_cell.length_c   1.000
_cell.angle_alpha   90.00
_cell.angle_beta   90.00
_cell.angle_gamma   90.00
#
_symmetry.space_group_name_H-M   'P 1'
#
loop_
_entity.id
_entity.type
_entity.pdbx_description
1 polymer ?
#
loop_
_entity_poly.entity_id
_entity_poly.type
_entity_poly.pdbx_seq_one_letter_code
_entity_poly.pdbx_strand_id
1 'polypeptide(L)'
;MKAHEHLRWMFKNCLFGPRMWTEPIGLENSDKFLNQVMMGETICSKKSVLAALRSVEQRCGRRIRGPLRKVDVPLDLDLLLYGDEKLHESEWERDYIQSSISYLEEKDAKRDRKYLR
;
A
#
# COMPACT_ATOMS: atom_id res chain seq x y z
N MET A 1 -0.50 4.73 12.45
CA MET A 1 -1.46 5.12 11.45
C MET A 1 -2.60 4.16 11.36
N LYS A 2 -3.79 4.69 11.24
CA LYS A 2 -4.94 3.83 11.22
C LYS A 2 -4.98 2.84 10.09
N ALA A 3 -4.50 3.23 8.93
CA ALA A 3 -4.52 2.34 7.80
C ALA A 3 -3.66 1.11 8.07
N HIS A 4 -2.50 1.29 8.71
CA HIS A 4 -1.65 0.16 9.04
C HIS A 4 -2.36 -0.80 9.98
N GLU A 5 -3.11 -0.28 10.91
CA GLU A 5 -3.82 -1.12 11.84
C GLU A 5 -4.88 -1.95 11.15
N HIS A 6 -5.62 -1.33 10.26
CA HIS A 6 -6.64 -2.06 9.52
C HIS A 6 -6.02 -3.13 8.63
N LEU A 7 -4.91 -2.80 8.00
CA LEU A 7 -4.26 -3.75 7.11
C LEU A 7 -3.69 -4.94 7.89
N ARG A 8 -3.18 -4.69 9.08
CA ARG A 8 -2.66 -5.78 9.90
C ARG A 8 -3.75 -6.72 10.36
N TRP A 9 -4.96 -6.20 10.48
CA TRP A 9 -6.08 -7.03 10.85
C TRP A 9 -6.53 -7.90 9.69
N MET A 10 -6.43 -7.38 8.46
CA MET A 10 -6.93 -8.07 7.30
C MET A 10 -5.98 -9.10 6.74
N PHE A 11 -4.70 -8.88 6.90
CA PHE A 11 -3.70 -9.75 6.30
C PHE A 11 -2.75 -10.30 7.35
N LYS A 12 -2.20 -11.49 7.07
CA LYS A 12 -1.24 -12.08 7.96
C LYS A 12 0.16 -11.75 7.56
N ASN A 13 1.04 -11.75 8.52
CA ASN A 13 2.47 -11.57 8.29
C ASN A 13 2.80 -10.34 7.45
N CYS A 14 2.21 -9.23 7.82
CA CYS A 14 2.43 -8.01 7.08
C CYS A 14 3.84 -7.48 7.24
N LEU A 15 4.42 -7.06 6.14
CA LEU A 15 5.69 -6.38 6.14
C LEU A 15 5.49 -5.05 5.43
N PHE A 16 6.03 -4.01 5.99
CA PHE A 16 5.89 -2.68 5.41
C PHE A 16 7.24 -2.19 4.92
N GLY A 17 7.29 -1.71 3.71
CA GLY A 17 8.51 -1.14 3.15
C GLY A 17 8.75 0.25 3.67
N PRO A 18 9.78 0.89 3.19
CA PRO A 18 10.09 2.24 3.64
C PRO A 18 9.08 3.25 3.12
N ARG A 19 8.88 4.29 3.87
CA ARG A 19 8.00 5.36 3.44
C ARG A 19 8.79 6.28 2.53
N MET A 20 8.19 6.64 1.43
CA MET A 20 8.89 7.47 0.46
C MET A 20 8.00 8.59 -0.03
N TRP A 21 8.53 9.78 -0.06
CA TRP A 21 7.78 10.93 -0.53
C TRP A 21 8.01 11.08 -2.03
N THR A 22 6.94 11.30 -2.75
CA THR A 22 7.04 11.51 -4.19
C THR A 22 6.30 12.78 -4.55
N GLU A 23 6.75 13.40 -5.63
CA GLU A 23 6.13 14.62 -6.11
C GLU A 23 4.88 14.29 -6.90
N PRO A 24 3.86 15.11 -6.80
CA PRO A 24 2.67 14.87 -7.59
C PRO A 24 2.98 15.18 -9.04
N ILE A 25 2.52 14.30 -9.91
CA ILE A 25 2.78 14.45 -11.31
C ILE A 25 1.76 15.38 -11.91
N GLY A 26 2.24 16.39 -12.61
CA GLY A 26 1.36 17.27 -13.32
C GLY A 26 0.61 18.30 -12.51
N LEU A 27 0.90 18.38 -11.23
CA LEU A 27 0.22 19.34 -10.38
C LEU A 27 1.11 20.49 -10.05
N GLU A 28 0.53 21.64 -9.96
CA GLU A 28 1.29 22.76 -9.59
C GLU A 28 1.42 22.87 -8.14
N ASN A 29 0.50 22.35 -7.40
CA ASN A 29 0.58 22.36 -5.99
C ASN A 29 1.63 21.42 -5.61
N SER A 30 2.49 21.77 -4.79
CA SER A 30 3.63 20.98 -4.51
C SER A 30 3.53 20.05 -3.34
N ASP A 31 2.38 19.72 -2.91
CA ASP A 31 2.29 18.76 -1.83
C ASP A 31 2.79 17.42 -2.30
N LYS A 32 3.62 16.80 -1.51
CA LYS A 32 4.15 15.52 -1.86
C LYS A 32 3.27 14.41 -1.36
N PHE A 33 3.33 13.29 -2.04
CA PHE A 33 2.59 12.12 -1.61
C PHE A 33 3.50 11.19 -0.84
N LEU A 34 2.98 10.64 0.23
CA LEU A 34 3.73 9.65 0.99
C LEU A 34 3.32 8.29 0.49
N ASN A 35 4.29 7.55 0.01
CA ASN A 35 4.06 6.22 -0.56
C ASN A 35 4.75 5.16 0.25
N GLN A 36 4.14 4.00 0.31
CA GLN A 36 4.72 2.87 1.03
C GLN A 36 4.15 1.59 0.43
N VAL A 37 4.99 0.60 0.23
CA VAL A 37 4.55 -0.68 -0.29
C VAL A 37 4.51 -1.66 0.87
N MET A 38 3.51 -2.52 0.88
CA MET A 38 3.33 -3.48 1.93
C MET A 38 3.15 -4.86 1.32
N MET A 39 3.58 -5.88 2.03
CA MET A 39 3.39 -7.26 1.62
C MET A 39 2.61 -7.96 2.72
N GLY A 40 1.66 -8.79 2.38
CA GLY A 40 0.89 -9.54 3.35
C GLY A 40 0.38 -10.83 2.76
N GLU A 41 -0.20 -11.66 3.59
CA GLU A 41 -0.74 -12.96 3.17
C GLU A 41 -2.24 -12.99 3.41
N THR A 42 -2.94 -13.66 2.52
CA THR A 42 -4.38 -13.76 2.65
C THR A 42 -4.85 -15.05 2.01
N ILE A 43 -6.00 -15.55 2.49
CA ILE A 43 -6.62 -16.68 1.84
C ILE A 43 -7.84 -16.22 1.05
N CYS A 44 -8.08 -14.93 1.01
CA CYS A 44 -9.25 -14.39 0.32
C CYS A 44 -9.00 -14.26 -1.17
N SER A 45 -10.08 -14.23 -1.93
CA SER A 45 -9.96 -14.07 -3.37
C SER A 45 -9.52 -12.66 -3.71
N LYS A 46 -9.06 -12.46 -4.92
CA LYS A 46 -8.64 -11.15 -5.37
C LYS A 46 -9.79 -10.16 -5.25
N LYS A 47 -10.99 -10.57 -5.62
CA LYS A 47 -12.14 -9.69 -5.55
C LYS A 47 -12.41 -9.25 -4.12
N SER A 48 -12.31 -10.16 -3.18
CA SER A 48 -12.52 -9.83 -1.78
C SER A 48 -11.44 -8.90 -1.26
N VAL A 49 -10.20 -9.12 -1.69
CA VAL A 49 -9.12 -8.26 -1.28
C VAL A 49 -9.35 -6.84 -1.79
N LEU A 50 -9.73 -6.72 -3.06
CA LEU A 50 -9.97 -5.39 -3.62
C LEU A 50 -11.09 -4.67 -2.89
N ALA A 51 -12.15 -5.39 -2.55
CA ALA A 51 -13.25 -4.77 -1.81
C ALA A 51 -12.80 -4.33 -0.43
N ALA A 52 -11.98 -5.13 0.21
CA ALA A 52 -11.48 -4.79 1.53
C ALA A 52 -10.58 -3.57 1.50
N LEU A 53 -9.75 -3.45 0.47
CA LEU A 53 -8.89 -2.28 0.35
C LEU A 53 -9.71 -1.01 0.15
N ARG A 54 -10.79 -1.10 -0.63
CA ARG A 54 -11.63 0.06 -0.79
C ARG A 54 -12.30 0.45 0.50
N SER A 55 -12.67 -0.53 1.31
CA SER A 55 -13.26 -0.25 2.60
C SER A 55 -12.29 0.51 3.51
N VAL A 56 -11.02 0.11 3.49
CA VAL A 56 -10.02 0.79 4.30
C VAL A 56 -9.82 2.22 3.80
N GLU A 57 -9.82 2.40 2.48
CA GLU A 57 -9.70 3.75 1.93
C GLU A 57 -10.81 4.64 2.44
N GLN A 58 -12.03 4.13 2.46
CA GLN A 58 -13.13 4.92 2.90
C GLN A 58 -13.05 5.26 4.38
N ARG A 59 -12.60 4.32 5.18
CA ARG A 59 -12.53 4.56 6.61
C ARG A 59 -11.39 5.45 7.02
N CYS A 60 -10.29 5.37 6.33
CA CYS A 60 -9.09 6.07 6.74
C CYS A 60 -8.73 7.27 5.90
N GLY A 61 -9.08 7.25 4.63
CA GLY A 61 -8.63 8.29 3.74
C GLY A 61 -9.66 9.28 3.34
N ARG A 62 -10.92 8.93 3.41
CA ARG A 62 -11.89 9.79 3.00
C ARG A 62 -12.48 10.51 4.08
N ARG A 63 -12.19 11.70 4.24
CA ARG A 63 -12.72 12.42 5.26
C ARG A 63 -13.65 13.39 4.73
N ILE A 64 -14.80 13.47 5.19
CA ILE A 64 -15.75 14.39 4.74
C ILE A 64 -15.48 15.69 5.27
N ARG A 65 -15.59 16.72 4.54
CA ARG A 65 -15.20 17.94 5.00
C ARG A 65 -16.31 18.86 4.90
N GLY A 66 -16.30 19.78 5.58
CA GLY A 66 -17.20 20.86 5.49
C GLY A 66 -16.74 21.79 4.40
N PRO A 67 -17.46 22.81 4.16
CA PRO A 67 -17.15 23.69 3.07
C PRO A 67 -15.84 24.40 3.16
N LEU A 68 -15.39 24.62 4.37
CA LEU A 68 -14.16 25.28 4.53
C LEU A 68 -12.97 24.41 4.44
N ARG A 69 -13.13 23.14 4.42
CA ARG A 69 -12.05 22.29 4.50
C ARG A 69 -11.39 22.12 3.26
N LYS A 70 -10.17 22.02 3.32
CA LYS A 70 -9.39 21.74 2.23
C LYS A 70 -9.52 20.33 2.06
N VAL A 71 -9.33 19.83 0.93
CA VAL A 71 -9.38 18.44 0.68
C VAL A 71 -8.29 17.74 1.39
N ASP A 72 -8.59 16.73 2.11
CA ASP A 72 -7.58 15.95 2.76
C ASP A 72 -6.90 15.08 1.75
N VAL A 73 -5.71 14.70 2.06
CA VAL A 73 -4.98 13.82 1.21
C VAL A 73 -5.66 12.48 1.22
N PRO A 74 -6.11 11.97 0.13
CA PRO A 74 -6.80 10.70 0.13
C PRO A 74 -5.84 9.55 0.33
N LEU A 75 -6.36 8.47 0.85
CA LEU A 75 -5.59 7.27 0.98
C LEU A 75 -5.93 6.40 -0.23
N ASP A 76 -4.93 6.09 -1.03
CA ASP A 76 -5.12 5.21 -2.16
C ASP A 76 -4.40 3.90 -1.89
N LEU A 77 -5.12 2.81 -1.97
CA LEU A 77 -4.54 1.49 -1.76
C LEU A 77 -4.68 0.70 -3.05
N ASP A 78 -3.57 0.46 -3.70
CA ASP A 78 -3.56 -0.28 -4.95
C ASP A 78 -2.98 -1.66 -4.74
N LEU A 79 -3.66 -2.65 -5.28
CA LEU A 79 -3.14 -4.01 -5.23
C LEU A 79 -2.19 -4.18 -6.39
N LEU A 80 -0.92 -4.37 -6.10
CA LEU A 80 0.08 -4.47 -7.15
C LEU A 80 0.37 -5.90 -7.57
N LEU A 81 0.19 -6.83 -6.67
CA LEU A 81 0.47 -8.22 -6.96
C LEU A 81 -0.45 -9.12 -6.17
N TYR A 82 -1.11 -10.03 -6.83
CA TYR A 82 -1.93 -11.01 -6.15
C TYR A 82 -1.47 -12.38 -6.66
N GLY A 83 -0.80 -13.15 -5.81
CA GLY A 83 -0.16 -14.36 -6.26
C GLY A 83 0.89 -14.02 -7.30
N ASP A 84 0.70 -14.52 -8.50
CA ASP A 84 1.64 -14.22 -9.58
C ASP A 84 1.12 -13.17 -10.54
N GLU A 85 -0.04 -12.64 -10.27
CA GLU A 85 -0.66 -11.69 -11.19
C GLU A 85 -0.27 -10.27 -10.86
N LYS A 86 0.34 -9.58 -11.79
CA LYS A 86 0.70 -8.17 -11.60
C LYS A 86 -0.44 -7.29 -12.06
N LEU A 87 -0.75 -6.29 -11.22
CA LEU A 87 -1.75 -5.33 -11.55
C LEU A 87 -1.08 -3.98 -11.61
N HIS A 88 -1.69 -3.02 -12.27
CA HIS A 88 -1.13 -1.67 -12.42
C HIS A 88 0.30 -1.74 -12.94
N GLU A 89 0.47 -2.43 -14.04
CA GLU A 89 1.83 -2.71 -14.53
C GLU A 89 2.68 -1.48 -14.79
N SER A 90 2.06 -0.40 -15.20
CA SER A 90 2.84 0.79 -15.47
C SER A 90 3.48 1.35 -14.20
N GLU A 91 2.89 1.07 -13.04
CA GLU A 91 3.46 1.54 -11.79
C GLU A 91 4.70 0.76 -11.41
N TRP A 92 4.82 -0.46 -11.88
CA TRP A 92 5.94 -1.29 -11.50
C TRP A 92 7.29 -0.75 -11.97
N GLU A 93 7.29 0.13 -12.95
CA GLU A 93 8.53 0.68 -13.45
C GLU A 93 9.06 1.83 -12.63
N ARG A 94 8.28 2.31 -11.69
CA ARG A 94 8.73 3.44 -10.87
C ARG A 94 9.80 2.99 -9.89
N ASP A 95 10.80 3.83 -9.73
CA ASP A 95 11.94 3.49 -8.89
C ASP A 95 11.56 3.14 -7.47
N TYR A 96 10.64 3.87 -6.88
CA TYR A 96 10.32 3.61 -5.49
C TYR A 96 9.56 2.29 -5.33
N ILE A 97 8.82 1.88 -6.35
CA ILE A 97 8.14 0.60 -6.32
C ILE A 97 9.18 -0.51 -6.39
N GLN A 98 10.11 -0.40 -7.32
CA GLN A 98 11.14 -1.42 -7.49
C GLN A 98 12.00 -1.58 -6.24
N SER A 99 12.42 -0.48 -5.66
CA SER A 99 13.27 -0.57 -4.49
C SER A 99 12.49 -1.09 -3.28
N SER A 100 11.22 -0.72 -3.17
CA SER A 100 10.41 -1.21 -2.06
C SER A 100 10.15 -2.70 -2.18
N ILE A 101 9.90 -3.19 -3.38
CA ILE A 101 9.67 -4.60 -3.59
C ILE A 101 10.93 -5.39 -3.26
N SER A 102 12.09 -4.91 -3.70
CA SER A 102 13.34 -5.60 -3.38
C SER A 102 13.58 -5.66 -1.88
N TYR A 103 13.29 -4.57 -1.20
CA TYR A 103 13.43 -4.51 0.24
C TYR A 103 12.52 -5.54 0.92
N LEU A 104 11.27 -5.62 0.45
CA LEU A 104 10.31 -6.54 1.06
C LEU A 104 10.65 -7.99 0.78
N GLU A 105 11.13 -8.28 -0.42
CA GLU A 105 11.49 -9.64 -0.76
C GLU A 105 12.67 -10.11 0.08
N GLU A 106 13.60 -9.23 0.34
CA GLU A 106 14.73 -9.59 1.15
C GLU A 106 14.32 -9.86 2.59
N LYS A 107 13.42 -9.02 3.13
CA LYS A 107 12.93 -9.21 4.48
C LYS A 107 12.12 -10.50 4.59
N ASP A 108 11.33 -10.80 3.57
CA ASP A 108 10.52 -11.99 3.58
C ASP A 108 11.39 -13.24 3.54
N ALA A 109 12.44 -13.21 2.75
CA ALA A 109 13.36 -14.34 2.67
C ALA A 109 14.05 -14.58 4.00
N LYS A 110 14.44 -13.54 4.70
CA LYS A 110 15.05 -13.69 5.99
C LYS A 110 14.07 -14.26 7.00
N ARG A 111 12.83 -13.85 6.91
CA ARG A 111 11.81 -14.34 7.81
C ARG A 111 11.56 -15.83 7.58
N ASP A 112 11.50 -16.23 6.33
CA ASP A 112 11.31 -17.63 6.02
C ASP A 112 12.45 -18.48 6.54
N ARG A 113 13.68 -18.03 6.36
CA ARG A 113 14.80 -18.77 6.84
C ARG A 113 14.77 -18.91 8.34
N LYS A 114 14.29 -17.89 9.02
CA LYS A 114 14.19 -17.90 10.43
C LYS A 114 13.24 -18.98 10.91
N TYR A 115 12.18 -19.20 10.18
CA TYR A 115 11.21 -20.19 10.60
C TYR A 115 11.53 -21.61 10.15
N LEU A 116 12.40 -21.77 9.24
CA LEU A 116 12.75 -23.07 8.79
C LEU A 116 13.73 -23.79 9.68
N ARG A 117 14.30 -23.11 10.65
CA ARG A 117 15.22 -23.74 11.52
C ARG A 117 14.62 -24.58 12.50
#